data_ff5d0be153a6ad4f32b3ab2a9840f0b8
#
_entry.id   ff5d0be153a6ad4f32b3ab2a9840f0b8
#
_cell.length_a   1.000
_cell.length_b   1.000
_cell.length_c   1.000
_cell.angle_alpha   90.00
_cell.angle_beta   90.00
_cell.angle_gamma   90.00
#
_symmetry.space_group_name_H-M   'P 1'
#
loop_
_entity.id
_entity.type
_entity.pdbx_description
1 polymer ?
#
loop_
_entity_poly.entity_id
_entity_poly.type
_entity_poly.pdbx_seq_one_letter_code
_entity_poly.pdbx_strand_id
1 'polypeptide(L)'
;MFNGHIRFGIHAGPQHTSYANYVDLWRNVESMGYDWASVFDHFIPIFSDAEGPCFEGPTLLSALAAQTSRIRCGILVVGNTYRNPAILANIASTID
;
A
#
# COMPACT_ATOMS: atom_id res chain seq x y z
N MET A 1 6.29 19.06 -18.36
CA MET A 1 6.63 20.30 -17.62
C MET A 1 6.05 20.25 -16.23
N PHE A 2 6.82 20.58 -15.23
CA PHE A 2 6.34 20.65 -13.86
C PHE A 2 5.36 21.82 -13.69
N ASN A 3 4.15 21.53 -13.25
CA ASN A 3 3.07 22.54 -13.12
C ASN A 3 3.01 23.21 -11.72
N GLY A 4 4.04 23.05 -10.90
CA GLY A 4 4.14 23.64 -9.56
C GLY A 4 3.45 22.86 -8.46
N HIS A 5 2.76 21.75 -8.74
CA HIS A 5 2.10 20.92 -7.71
C HIS A 5 3.00 19.75 -7.30
N ILE A 6 3.50 19.78 -6.06
CA ILE A 6 4.24 18.68 -5.46
C ILE A 6 3.24 17.83 -4.66
N ARG A 7 3.28 16.52 -4.85
CA ARG A 7 2.45 15.57 -4.12
C ARG A 7 3.24 14.88 -3.04
N PHE A 8 2.65 14.79 -1.86
CA PHE A 8 3.24 14.13 -0.69
C PHE A 8 2.45 12.90 -0.30
N GLY A 9 3.14 11.88 0.13
CA GLY A 9 2.50 10.64 0.58
C GLY A 9 3.32 9.92 1.64
N ILE A 10 2.77 8.81 2.12
CA ILE A 10 3.38 7.96 3.12
C ILE A 10 3.64 6.58 2.53
N HIS A 11 4.83 6.06 2.78
CA HIS A 11 5.17 4.66 2.51
C HIS A 11 5.38 3.93 3.83
N ALA A 12 4.67 2.83 4.03
CA ALA A 12 4.81 1.99 5.22
C ALA A 12 4.77 0.51 4.85
N GLY A 13 5.71 -0.27 5.36
CA GLY A 13 5.73 -1.71 5.17
C GLY A 13 4.66 -2.41 6.03
N PRO A 14 3.88 -3.35 5.46
CA PRO A 14 2.82 -4.04 6.18
C PRO A 14 3.35 -5.19 7.05
N GLN A 15 4.28 -4.89 7.92
CA GLN A 15 4.96 -5.83 8.81
C GLN A 15 4.82 -5.41 10.27
N HIS A 16 4.85 -6.38 11.19
CA HIS A 16 4.79 -6.18 12.65
C HIS A 16 3.62 -5.29 13.10
N THR A 17 2.47 -5.43 12.46
CA THR A 17 1.31 -4.59 12.72
C THR A 17 0.01 -5.38 12.56
N SER A 18 -1.12 -4.77 12.88
CA SER A 18 -2.45 -5.33 12.66
C SER A 18 -3.16 -4.62 11.51
N TYR A 19 -4.17 -5.27 10.95
CA TYR A 19 -5.03 -4.65 9.94
C TYR A 19 -5.72 -3.40 10.47
N ALA A 20 -6.20 -3.42 11.70
CA ALA A 20 -6.85 -2.27 12.34
C ALA A 20 -5.91 -1.05 12.40
N ASN A 21 -4.66 -1.26 12.82
CA ASN A 21 -3.66 -0.19 12.86
C ASN A 21 -3.38 0.39 11.46
N TYR A 22 -3.38 -0.47 10.44
CA TYR A 22 -3.17 -0.04 9.06
C TYR A 22 -4.35 0.76 8.51
N VAL A 23 -5.58 0.36 8.81
CA VAL A 23 -6.78 1.13 8.47
C VAL A 23 -6.73 2.50 9.13
N ASP A 24 -6.39 2.56 10.41
CA ASP A 24 -6.27 3.84 11.14
C ASP A 24 -5.18 4.72 10.54
N LEU A 25 -4.02 4.14 10.22
CA LEU A 25 -2.94 4.87 9.55
C LEU A 25 -3.42 5.49 8.23
N TRP A 26 -4.06 4.72 7.38
CA TRP A 26 -4.48 5.18 6.06
C TRP A 26 -5.58 6.23 6.12
N ARG A 27 -6.54 6.08 7.01
CA ARG A 27 -7.57 7.09 7.27
C ARG A 27 -6.97 8.39 7.81
N ASN A 28 -6.01 8.29 8.71
CA ASN A 28 -5.31 9.47 9.24
C ASN A 28 -4.50 10.17 8.16
N VAL A 29 -3.76 9.44 7.34
CA VAL A 29 -3.00 9.98 6.21
C VAL A 29 -3.93 10.72 5.24
N GLU A 30 -5.07 10.13 4.90
CA GLU A 30 -6.09 10.78 4.07
C GLU A 30 -6.65 12.04 4.72
N SER A 31 -7.01 11.99 6.01
CA SER A 31 -7.58 13.13 6.73
C SER A 31 -6.62 14.29 6.90
N MET A 32 -5.32 14.01 6.97
CA MET A 32 -4.26 15.02 7.02
C MET A 32 -4.00 15.71 5.68
N GLY A 33 -4.63 15.23 4.59
CA GLY A 33 -4.51 15.84 3.28
C GLY A 33 -3.35 15.34 2.41
N TYR A 34 -2.74 14.22 2.77
CA TYR A 34 -1.74 13.58 1.91
C TYR A 34 -2.35 13.10 0.60
N ASP A 35 -1.54 13.07 -0.45
CA ASP A 35 -1.99 12.74 -1.81
C ASP A 35 -2.00 11.24 -2.09
N TRP A 36 -1.10 10.48 -1.43
CA TRP A 36 -0.98 9.04 -1.66
C TRP A 36 -0.46 8.29 -0.43
N ALA A 37 -0.75 7.00 -0.39
CA ALA A 37 -0.18 6.05 0.54
C ALA A 37 0.19 4.76 -0.18
N SER A 38 1.25 4.09 0.26
CA SER A 38 1.72 2.85 -0.35
C SER A 38 2.19 1.83 0.68
N VAL A 39 2.12 0.57 0.27
CA VAL A 39 2.68 -0.57 0.98
C VAL A 39 3.83 -1.17 0.19
N PHE A 40 4.60 -2.09 0.78
CA PHE A 40 5.57 -2.89 0.03
C PHE A 40 4.99 -4.27 -0.35
N ASP A 41 5.75 -5.06 -1.12
CA ASP A 41 5.35 -6.37 -1.64
C ASP A 41 6.35 -7.47 -1.22
N HIS A 42 6.77 -7.48 0.04
CA HIS A 42 7.57 -8.55 0.61
C HIS A 42 6.67 -9.61 1.25
N PHE A 43 7.14 -10.85 1.29
CA PHE A 43 6.41 -11.97 1.92
C PHE A 43 6.73 -12.15 3.39
N ILE A 44 7.86 -11.61 3.81
CA ILE A 44 8.33 -11.64 5.20
C ILE A 44 8.75 -10.23 5.62
N PRO A 45 8.78 -9.92 6.91
CA PRO A 45 9.32 -8.67 7.40
C PRO A 45 10.77 -8.46 6.94
N ILE A 46 11.11 -7.25 6.54
CA ILE A 46 12.46 -6.86 6.11
C ILE A 46 13.20 -6.05 7.18
N PHE A 47 12.51 -5.68 8.22
CA PHE A 47 13.09 -5.04 9.40
C PHE A 47 12.71 -5.82 10.64
N SER A 48 13.63 -5.89 11.62
CA SER A 48 13.43 -6.59 12.87
C SER A 48 13.27 -8.11 12.67
N ASP A 49 12.37 -8.77 13.40
CA ASP A 49 12.16 -10.21 13.35
C ASP A 49 11.51 -10.66 12.04
N ALA A 50 12.25 -11.46 11.26
CA ALA A 50 11.79 -11.98 9.98
C ALA A 50 10.66 -13.02 10.11
N GLU A 51 10.44 -13.61 11.30
CA GLU A 51 9.34 -14.54 11.56
C GLU A 51 8.06 -13.85 12.01
N GLY A 52 8.09 -12.54 12.15
CA GLY A 52 6.92 -11.75 12.52
C GLY A 52 5.87 -11.65 11.42
N PRO A 53 4.70 -11.08 11.72
CA PRO A 53 3.62 -10.95 10.76
C PRO A 53 3.99 -10.01 9.61
N CYS A 54 3.58 -10.38 8.40
CA CYS A 54 3.72 -9.58 7.21
C CYS A 54 2.52 -9.83 6.28
N PHE A 55 1.77 -8.78 5.95
CA PHE A 55 0.62 -8.91 5.07
C PHE A 55 1.05 -8.99 3.59
N GLU A 56 0.29 -9.72 2.80
CA GLU A 56 0.45 -9.77 1.35
C GLU A 56 0.03 -8.43 0.73
N GLY A 57 0.91 -7.85 -0.10
CA GLY A 57 0.79 -6.47 -0.56
C GLY A 57 -0.51 -6.14 -1.28
N PRO A 58 -0.79 -6.72 -2.46
CA PRO A 58 -2.01 -6.45 -3.23
C PRO A 58 -3.31 -6.74 -2.47
N THR A 59 -3.35 -7.80 -1.68
CA THR A 59 -4.53 -8.15 -0.87
C THR A 59 -4.80 -7.07 0.17
N LEU A 60 -3.78 -6.65 0.90
CA LEU A 60 -3.91 -5.58 1.89
C LEU A 60 -4.29 -4.26 1.21
N LEU A 61 -3.63 -3.93 0.09
CA LEU A 61 -3.92 -2.70 -0.66
C LEU A 61 -5.39 -2.60 -1.07
N SER A 62 -5.97 -3.71 -1.53
CA SER A 62 -7.39 -3.77 -1.90
C SER A 62 -8.30 -3.43 -0.72
N ALA A 63 -8.00 -4.00 0.44
CA ALA A 63 -8.76 -3.75 1.66
C ALA A 63 -8.62 -2.30 2.14
N LEU A 64 -7.42 -1.72 2.05
CA LEU A 64 -7.16 -0.34 2.45
C LEU A 64 -7.77 0.67 1.49
N ALA A 65 -7.72 0.41 0.18
CA ALA A 65 -8.38 1.24 -0.83
C ALA A 65 -9.88 1.35 -0.57
N ALA A 66 -10.52 0.25 -0.16
CA ALA A 66 -11.94 0.24 0.20
C ALA A 66 -12.28 1.05 1.47
N GLN A 67 -11.28 1.39 2.29
CA GLN A 67 -11.45 2.16 3.53
C GLN A 67 -11.21 3.66 3.36
N THR A 68 -10.81 4.09 2.18
CA THR A 68 -10.49 5.49 1.85
C THR A 68 -11.26 5.92 0.60
N SER A 69 -11.30 7.22 0.32
CA SER A 69 -12.12 7.73 -0.78
C SER A 69 -11.38 8.67 -1.74
N ARG A 70 -10.29 9.27 -1.31
CA ARG A 70 -9.57 10.30 -2.07
C ARG A 70 -8.11 9.95 -2.32
N ILE A 71 -7.47 9.36 -1.33
CA ILE A 71 -6.02 9.10 -1.37
C ILE A 71 -5.68 8.08 -2.46
N ARG A 72 -4.61 8.33 -3.20
CA ARG A 72 -4.09 7.38 -4.19
C ARG A 72 -3.37 6.24 -3.49
N CYS A 73 -3.69 5.03 -3.89
CA CYS A 73 -3.16 3.80 -3.31
C CYS A 73 -2.10 3.18 -4.22
N GLY A 74 -1.02 2.65 -3.64
CA GLY A 74 0.05 2.07 -4.43
C GLY A 74 0.88 1.03 -3.71
N ILE A 75 1.71 0.34 -4.47
CA ILE A 75 2.73 -0.58 -3.97
C ILE A 75 4.10 -0.06 -4.40
N LEU A 76 4.98 0.12 -3.46
CA LEU A 76 6.35 0.56 -3.71
C LEU A 76 7.32 -0.46 -3.10
N VAL A 77 7.74 -1.43 -3.91
CA VAL A 77 7.45 -1.70 -5.30
C VAL A 77 6.91 -3.12 -5.47
N VAL A 78 6.22 -3.39 -6.57
CA VAL A 78 5.69 -4.73 -6.87
C VAL A 78 6.83 -5.69 -7.17
N GLY A 79 6.78 -6.90 -6.58
CA GLY A 79 7.71 -7.98 -6.89
C GLY A 79 7.47 -8.53 -8.30
N ASN A 80 8.43 -8.31 -9.19
CA ASN A 80 8.32 -8.66 -10.61
C ASN A 80 8.06 -10.16 -10.85
N THR A 81 8.62 -11.03 -10.01
CA THR A 81 8.55 -12.50 -10.18
C THR A 81 7.46 -13.15 -9.32
N TYR A 82 6.69 -12.39 -8.56
CA TYR A 82 5.76 -12.97 -7.58
C TYR A 82 4.45 -13.43 -8.18
N ARG A 83 4.02 -12.84 -9.30
CA ARG A 83 2.74 -13.17 -9.92
C ARG A 83 2.75 -12.91 -11.42
N ASN A 84 1.82 -13.56 -12.12
CA ASN A 84 1.63 -13.34 -13.53
C ASN A 84 1.25 -11.87 -13.79
N PRO A 85 1.90 -11.18 -14.77
CA PRO A 85 1.62 -9.77 -15.02
C PRO A 85 0.18 -9.47 -15.46
N ALA A 86 -0.48 -10.40 -16.15
CA ALA A 86 -1.88 -10.23 -16.52
C ALA A 86 -2.80 -10.24 -15.29
N ILE A 87 -2.50 -11.07 -14.29
CA ILE A 87 -3.23 -11.09 -13.02
C ILE A 87 -2.98 -9.78 -12.27
N LEU A 88 -1.74 -9.30 -12.23
CA LEU A 88 -1.41 -8.03 -11.58
C LEU A 88 -2.15 -6.85 -12.23
N ALA A 89 -2.20 -6.81 -13.56
CA ALA A 89 -2.95 -5.78 -14.28
C ALA A 89 -4.44 -5.81 -13.92
N ASN A 90 -5.02 -7.01 -13.83
CA ASN A 90 -6.42 -7.17 -13.42
C ASN A 90 -6.68 -6.75 -11.98
N ILE A 91 -5.76 -7.08 -11.07
CA ILE A 91 -5.81 -6.61 -9.68
C ILE A 91 -5.80 -5.07 -9.64
N ALA A 92 -4.84 -4.45 -10.31
CA ALA A 92 -4.72 -2.99 -10.34
C ALA A 92 -5.99 -2.32 -10.88
N SER A 93 -6.53 -2.83 -12.00
CA SER A 93 -7.78 -2.32 -12.59
C SER A 93 -9.00 -2.53 -11.70
N THR A 94 -8.96 -3.55 -10.83
CA THR A 94 -10.08 -3.83 -9.91
C THR A 94 -10.05 -2.91 -8.70
N ILE A 95 -8.84 -2.54 -8.25
CA ILE A 95 -8.68 -1.61 -7.12
C ILE A 95 -9.03 -0.18 -7.53
N ASP A 96 -8.68 0.23 -8.75
CA ASP A 96 -8.93 1.57 -9.31
C ASP A 96 -10.43 1.81 -9.53
#